data_930d9b59b68e927e3ff79b6dd889f791
#
_entry.id   930d9b59b68e927e3ff79b6dd889f791
#
_cell.length_a   1.000
_cell.length_b   1.000
_cell.length_c   1.000
_cell.angle_alpha   90.00
_cell.angle_beta   90.00
_cell.angle_gamma   90.00
#
_symmetry.space_group_name_H-M   'P 1'
#
loop_
_entity.id
_entity.type
_entity.pdbx_description
1 polymer ?
#
loop_
_entity_poly.entity_id
_entity_poly.type
_entity_poly.pdbx_seq_one_letter_code
_entity_poly.pdbx_strand_id
1 'polypeptide(L)'
;MVDDKKLRELGEKPVLSLLMQYAVPAIVAMVASSLYNIIDGVFIGQGVGPGAIMGLALTLPVMNISAAFGAMVGVGGSTLMSVKLGEKDYKIAQNILGNVITMNIIVGLGLGLLMIIFLNPILRFFGASDYTLPY
;
A
#
# COMPACT_ATOMS: atom_id res chain seq x y z
N MET A 1 -0.52 -7.68 24.12
CA MET A 1 -1.30 -6.99 25.13
C MET A 1 -1.72 -5.67 24.51
N VAL A 2 -2.98 -5.50 24.18
CA VAL A 2 -3.49 -4.20 23.74
C VAL A 2 -3.56 -3.34 24.99
N ASP A 3 -2.92 -2.16 24.94
CA ASP A 3 -2.84 -1.27 26.09
C ASP A 3 -4.24 -0.68 26.34
N ASP A 4 -4.92 -1.16 27.39
CA ASP A 4 -6.25 -0.68 27.82
C ASP A 4 -6.29 0.84 27.99
N LYS A 5 -5.13 1.46 28.23
CA LYS A 5 -4.95 2.90 28.31
C LYS A 5 -5.19 3.58 26.97
N LYS A 6 -4.69 3.00 25.86
CA LYS A 6 -4.92 3.54 24.50
C LYS A 6 -6.37 3.41 24.06
N LEU A 7 -7.06 2.33 24.45
CA LEU A 7 -8.48 2.16 24.15
C LEU A 7 -9.36 3.16 24.91
N ARG A 8 -9.02 3.46 26.15
CA ARG A 8 -9.70 4.52 26.94
C ARG A 8 -9.44 5.91 26.37
N GLU A 9 -8.20 6.20 25.96
CA GLU A 9 -7.86 7.47 25.33
C GLU A 9 -8.67 7.72 24.05
N LEU A 10 -8.93 6.67 23.26
CA LEU A 10 -9.76 6.76 22.04
C LEU A 10 -11.23 7.11 22.33
N GLY A 11 -11.75 6.73 23.51
CA GLY A 11 -13.16 7.01 23.92
C GLY A 11 -13.34 8.31 24.69
N GLU A 12 -12.30 8.80 25.38
CA GLU A 12 -12.41 9.92 26.35
C GLU A 12 -11.81 11.24 25.85
N LYS A 13 -10.84 11.19 24.91
CA LYS A 13 -10.19 12.39 24.37
C LYS A 13 -11.09 13.16 23.39
N PRO A 14 -10.96 14.50 23.33
CA PRO A 14 -11.64 15.30 22.30
C PRO A 14 -11.27 14.81 20.90
N VAL A 15 -12.28 14.62 20.05
CA VAL A 15 -12.12 14.07 18.69
C VAL A 15 -11.07 14.82 17.89
N LEU A 16 -11.03 16.15 18.00
CA LEU A 16 -10.07 16.99 17.29
C LEU A 16 -8.61 16.70 17.70
N SER A 17 -8.36 16.54 19.00
CA SER A 17 -7.03 16.21 19.52
C SER A 17 -6.55 14.84 19.03
N LEU A 18 -7.46 13.87 19.04
CA LEU A 18 -7.19 12.52 18.55
C LEU A 18 -6.91 12.53 17.04
N LEU A 19 -7.73 13.25 16.28
CA LEU A 19 -7.55 13.41 14.83
C LEU A 19 -6.18 13.99 14.52
N MET A 20 -5.78 15.07 15.18
CA MET A 20 -4.46 15.68 14.96
C MET A 20 -3.31 14.75 15.34
N GLN A 21 -3.47 14.00 16.43
CA GLN A 21 -2.45 13.05 16.91
C GLN A 21 -2.14 11.95 15.89
N TYR A 22 -3.14 11.51 15.11
CA TYR A 22 -2.97 10.47 14.09
C TYR A 22 -2.78 11.05 12.69
N ALA A 23 -3.44 12.16 12.35
CA ALA A 23 -3.35 12.77 11.04
C ALA A 23 -1.98 13.39 10.76
N VAL A 24 -1.37 14.07 11.73
CA VAL A 24 -0.07 14.73 11.52
C VAL A 24 1.03 13.72 11.15
N PRO A 25 1.26 12.63 11.88
CA PRO A 25 2.24 11.62 11.47
C PRO A 25 1.91 10.98 10.11
N ALA A 26 0.62 10.75 9.81
CA ALA A 26 0.20 10.20 8.52
C ALA A 26 0.50 11.16 7.37
N ILE A 27 0.21 12.47 7.54
CA ILE A 27 0.53 13.51 6.54
C ILE A 27 2.04 13.59 6.32
N VAL A 28 2.84 13.60 7.38
CA VAL A 28 4.31 13.61 7.28
C VAL A 28 4.80 12.40 6.49
N ALA A 29 4.27 11.21 6.76
CA ALA A 29 4.64 9.99 6.04
C ALA A 29 4.24 10.07 4.55
N MET A 30 3.05 10.61 4.23
CA MET A 30 2.59 10.80 2.85
C MET A 30 3.46 11.82 2.10
N VAL A 31 3.80 12.95 2.73
CA VAL A 31 4.69 13.97 2.15
C VAL A 31 6.07 13.38 1.89
N ALA A 32 6.64 12.64 2.84
CA ALA A 32 7.93 11.99 2.68
C ALA A 32 7.91 10.97 1.52
N SER A 33 6.85 10.16 1.42
CA SER A 33 6.65 9.23 0.30
C SER A 33 6.53 9.93 -1.05
N SER A 34 5.81 11.06 -1.09
CA SER A 34 5.65 11.85 -2.32
C SER A 34 6.99 12.46 -2.75
N LEU A 35 7.75 13.02 -1.81
CA LEU A 35 9.10 13.53 -2.07
C LEU A 35 10.03 12.43 -2.59
N TYR A 36 9.99 11.24 -1.99
CA TYR A 36 10.75 10.09 -2.47
C TYR A 36 10.44 9.79 -3.95
N ASN A 37 9.15 9.71 -4.32
CA ASN A 37 8.75 9.44 -5.70
C ASN A 37 9.21 10.54 -6.68
N ILE A 38 9.17 11.82 -6.26
CA ILE A 38 9.65 12.94 -7.09
C ILE A 38 11.16 12.83 -7.30
N ILE A 39 11.90 12.61 -6.23
CA ILE A 39 13.36 12.49 -6.27
C ILE A 39 13.77 11.30 -7.13
N ASP A 40 13.11 10.17 -6.97
CA ASP A 40 13.34 8.95 -7.77
C ASP A 40 13.11 9.22 -9.26
N GLY A 41 12.01 9.89 -9.61
CA GLY A 41 11.73 10.30 -10.99
C GLY A 41 12.79 11.25 -11.57
N VAL A 42 13.32 12.17 -10.78
CA VAL A 42 14.41 13.07 -11.21
C VAL A 42 15.70 12.31 -11.45
N PHE A 43 16.08 11.39 -10.55
CA PHE A 43 17.29 10.56 -10.72
C PHE A 43 17.21 9.63 -11.93
N ILE A 44 16.05 8.99 -12.13
CA ILE A 44 15.81 8.13 -13.30
C ILE A 44 15.89 8.96 -14.59
N GLY A 45 15.26 10.14 -14.62
CA GLY A 45 15.24 11.01 -15.79
C GLY A 45 16.59 11.55 -16.18
N GLN A 46 17.40 11.94 -15.22
CA GLN A 46 18.75 12.50 -15.44
C GLN A 46 19.81 11.41 -15.62
N GLY A 47 19.66 10.27 -14.92
CA GLY A 47 20.67 9.22 -14.93
C GLY A 47 20.56 8.25 -16.09
N VAL A 48 19.33 7.91 -16.51
CA VAL A 48 19.06 6.88 -17.53
C VAL A 48 18.46 7.47 -18.81
N GLY A 49 17.74 8.57 -18.70
CA GLY A 49 17.19 9.32 -19.81
C GLY A 49 15.68 9.16 -20.02
N PRO A 50 15.11 9.78 -21.07
CA PRO A 50 13.66 9.86 -21.30
C PRO A 50 12.98 8.51 -21.48
N GLY A 51 13.70 7.52 -22.04
CA GLY A 51 13.18 6.15 -22.25
C GLY A 51 12.82 5.46 -20.93
N ALA A 52 13.62 5.68 -19.89
CA ALA A 52 13.37 5.10 -18.57
C ALA A 52 12.13 5.73 -17.89
N ILE A 53 11.89 7.03 -18.08
CA ILE A 53 10.68 7.69 -17.58
C ILE A 53 9.45 7.11 -18.28
N MET A 54 9.52 6.86 -19.59
CA MET A 54 8.43 6.21 -20.34
C MET A 54 8.19 4.79 -19.82
N GLY A 55 9.26 4.01 -19.59
CA GLY A 55 9.16 2.67 -19.00
C GLY A 55 8.48 2.71 -17.63
N LEU A 56 8.91 3.63 -16.76
CA LEU A 56 8.31 3.82 -15.44
C LEU A 56 6.82 4.17 -15.53
N ALA A 57 6.45 5.07 -16.45
CA ALA A 57 5.05 5.45 -16.64
C ALA A 57 4.18 4.26 -17.07
N LEU A 58 4.71 3.33 -17.88
CA LEU A 58 4.00 2.12 -18.31
C LEU A 58 3.80 1.10 -17.18
N THR A 59 4.63 1.14 -16.13
CA THR A 59 4.47 0.26 -14.96
C THR A 59 3.45 0.80 -13.94
N LEU A 60 3.10 2.10 -13.97
CA LEU A 60 2.18 2.70 -13.01
C LEU A 60 0.82 2.00 -12.92
N PRO A 61 0.13 1.63 -14.02
CA PRO A 61 -1.13 0.90 -13.94
C PRO A 61 -0.99 -0.43 -13.21
N VAL A 62 0.11 -1.15 -13.47
CA VAL A 62 0.42 -2.44 -12.84
C VAL A 62 0.63 -2.27 -11.34
N MET A 63 1.42 -1.25 -10.95
CA MET A 63 1.67 -0.91 -9.55
C MET A 63 0.37 -0.52 -8.83
N ASN A 64 -0.49 0.29 -9.48
CA ASN A 64 -1.78 0.70 -8.90
C ASN A 64 -2.74 -0.48 -8.72
N ILE A 65 -2.81 -1.41 -9.67
CA ILE A 65 -3.62 -2.63 -9.54
C ILE A 65 -3.11 -3.47 -8.36
N SER A 66 -1.81 -3.68 -8.27
CA SER A 66 -1.20 -4.44 -7.16
C SER A 66 -1.45 -3.78 -5.80
N ALA A 67 -1.31 -2.46 -5.74
CA ALA A 67 -1.60 -1.68 -4.53
C ALA A 67 -3.09 -1.75 -4.15
N ALA A 68 -4.00 -1.74 -5.11
CA ALA A 68 -5.44 -1.86 -4.87
C ALA A 68 -5.81 -3.21 -4.22
N PHE A 69 -5.23 -4.31 -4.69
CA PHE A 69 -5.43 -5.62 -4.06
C PHE A 69 -4.88 -5.68 -2.64
N GLY A 70 -3.68 -5.14 -2.41
CA GLY A 70 -3.10 -5.04 -1.06
C GLY A 70 -3.96 -4.18 -0.13
N ALA A 71 -4.43 -3.04 -0.61
CA ALA A 71 -5.32 -2.16 0.13
C ALA A 71 -6.68 -2.80 0.43
N MET A 72 -7.26 -3.53 -0.51
CA MET A 72 -8.53 -4.23 -0.31
C MET A 72 -8.45 -5.19 0.88
N VAL A 73 -7.41 -6.01 0.96
CA VAL A 73 -7.21 -6.94 2.06
C VAL A 73 -6.80 -6.20 3.34
N GLY A 74 -5.87 -5.25 3.25
CA GLY A 74 -5.34 -4.51 4.40
C GLY A 74 -6.37 -3.61 5.05
N VAL A 75 -7.05 -2.76 4.27
CA VAL A 75 -8.08 -1.83 4.79
C VAL A 75 -9.31 -2.61 5.27
N GLY A 76 -9.77 -3.61 4.49
CA GLY A 76 -10.90 -4.46 4.91
C GLY A 76 -10.62 -5.17 6.23
N GLY A 77 -9.45 -5.77 6.35
CA GLY A 77 -9.05 -6.47 7.57
C GLY A 77 -8.85 -5.55 8.77
N SER A 78 -8.22 -4.37 8.56
CA SER A 78 -8.02 -3.40 9.64
C SER A 78 -9.33 -2.84 10.17
N THR A 79 -10.33 -2.65 9.32
CA THR A 79 -11.67 -2.21 9.72
C THR A 79 -12.35 -3.26 10.61
N LEU A 80 -12.36 -4.53 10.18
CA LEU A 80 -12.93 -5.62 10.98
C LEU A 80 -12.21 -5.80 12.31
N MET A 81 -10.88 -5.71 12.29
CA MET A 81 -10.06 -5.79 13.50
C MET A 81 -10.38 -4.65 14.48
N SER A 82 -10.57 -3.42 13.98
CA SER A 82 -10.89 -2.26 14.80
C SER A 82 -12.26 -2.41 15.49
N VAL A 83 -13.25 -2.96 14.79
CA VAL A 83 -14.58 -3.26 15.36
C VAL A 83 -14.45 -4.29 16.48
N LYS A 84 -13.71 -5.39 16.26
CA LYS A 84 -13.51 -6.43 17.29
C LYS A 84 -12.71 -5.95 18.49
N LEU A 85 -11.76 -5.06 18.28
CA LEU A 85 -11.05 -4.39 19.38
C LEU A 85 -11.98 -3.51 20.20
N GLY A 86 -12.91 -2.78 19.55
CA GLY A 86 -13.94 -2.00 20.24
C GLY A 86 -14.90 -2.86 21.07
N GLU A 87 -15.24 -4.06 20.57
CA GLU A 87 -16.02 -5.08 21.29
C GLU A 87 -15.23 -5.80 22.39
N LYS A 88 -13.94 -5.48 22.54
CA LYS A 88 -12.98 -6.15 23.47
C LYS A 88 -12.76 -7.63 23.18
N ASP A 89 -13.09 -8.09 21.98
CA ASP A 89 -12.85 -9.46 21.53
C ASP A 89 -11.45 -9.59 20.92
N TYR A 90 -10.45 -9.57 21.79
CA TYR A 90 -9.03 -9.61 21.40
C TYR A 90 -8.65 -10.90 20.68
N LYS A 91 -9.33 -12.02 20.97
CA LYS A 91 -9.05 -13.30 20.36
C LYS A 91 -9.42 -13.30 18.87
N ILE A 92 -10.61 -12.79 18.56
CA ILE A 92 -11.06 -12.66 17.17
C ILE A 92 -10.22 -11.61 16.44
N ALA A 93 -9.89 -10.48 17.08
CA ALA A 93 -9.03 -9.46 16.48
C ALA A 93 -7.65 -10.01 16.09
N GLN A 94 -7.03 -10.86 16.92
CA GLN A 94 -5.75 -11.53 16.59
C GLN A 94 -5.89 -12.50 15.43
N ASN A 95 -6.98 -13.25 15.37
CA ASN A 95 -7.25 -14.18 14.25
C ASN A 95 -7.44 -13.41 12.94
N ILE A 96 -8.15 -12.28 12.97
CA ILE A 96 -8.30 -11.41 11.79
C ILE A 96 -6.94 -10.92 11.31
N LEU A 97 -6.07 -10.46 12.21
CA LEU A 97 -4.73 -10.02 11.86
C LEU A 97 -3.92 -11.13 11.18
N GLY A 98 -3.94 -12.34 11.73
CA GLY A 98 -3.27 -13.50 11.15
C GLY A 98 -3.79 -13.82 9.74
N ASN A 99 -5.11 -13.79 9.56
CA ASN A 99 -5.74 -14.03 8.26
C ASN A 99 -5.39 -12.94 7.24
N VAL A 100 -5.37 -11.66 7.65
CA VAL A 100 -4.99 -10.53 6.78
C VAL A 100 -3.55 -10.68 6.30
N ILE A 101 -2.62 -11.02 7.19
CA ILE A 101 -1.22 -11.26 6.83
C ILE A 101 -1.12 -12.41 5.83
N THR A 102 -1.77 -13.53 6.13
CA THR A 102 -1.76 -14.72 5.26
C THR A 102 -2.36 -14.40 3.88
N MET A 103 -3.51 -13.72 3.84
CA MET A 103 -4.15 -13.31 2.58
C MET A 103 -3.26 -12.35 1.78
N ASN A 104 -2.60 -11.39 2.43
CA ASN A 104 -1.68 -10.48 1.74
C ASN A 104 -0.49 -11.23 1.14
N ILE A 105 0.05 -12.23 1.83
CA ILE A 105 1.13 -13.07 1.30
C ILE A 105 0.64 -13.86 0.09
N ILE A 106 -0.52 -14.52 0.19
CA ILE A 106 -1.08 -15.32 -0.91
C ILE A 106 -1.37 -14.45 -2.13
N VAL A 107 -2.05 -13.31 -1.92
CA VAL A 107 -2.39 -12.37 -3.00
C VAL A 107 -1.12 -11.76 -3.60
N GLY A 108 -0.16 -11.36 -2.77
CA GLY A 108 1.11 -10.78 -3.24
C GLY A 108 1.94 -11.78 -4.05
N LEU A 109 2.08 -13.02 -3.58
CA LEU A 109 2.77 -14.07 -4.33
C LEU A 109 2.02 -14.44 -5.62
N GLY A 110 0.69 -14.54 -5.56
CA GLY A 110 -0.15 -14.85 -6.72
C GLY A 110 -0.04 -13.78 -7.80
N LEU A 111 -0.19 -12.50 -7.42
CA LEU A 111 -0.03 -11.37 -8.34
C LEU A 111 1.41 -11.27 -8.85
N GLY A 112 2.41 -11.46 -8.00
CA GLY A 112 3.83 -11.43 -8.41
C GLY A 112 4.14 -12.50 -9.46
N LEU A 113 3.69 -13.73 -9.24
CA LEU A 113 3.85 -14.84 -10.18
C LEU A 113 3.12 -14.54 -11.51
N LEU A 114 1.89 -14.07 -11.43
CA LEU A 114 1.10 -13.70 -12.61
C LEU A 114 1.79 -12.58 -13.40
N MET A 115 2.32 -11.57 -12.72
CA MET A 115 3.07 -10.48 -13.35
C MET A 115 4.35 -10.98 -14.01
N ILE A 116 5.12 -11.88 -13.39
CA ILE A 116 6.34 -12.43 -13.99
C ILE A 116 6.01 -13.22 -15.26
N ILE A 117 4.96 -14.05 -15.24
CA ILE A 117 4.57 -14.89 -16.39
C ILE A 117 4.02 -14.04 -17.55
N PHE A 118 3.23 -13.03 -17.23
CA PHE A 118 2.53 -12.20 -18.21
C PHE A 118 3.12 -10.80 -18.38
N LEU A 119 4.36 -10.55 -17.94
CA LEU A 119 4.97 -9.23 -17.96
C LEU A 119 4.92 -8.58 -19.35
N ASN A 120 5.45 -9.28 -20.36
CA ASN A 120 5.50 -8.76 -21.74
C ASN A 120 4.12 -8.48 -22.33
N PRO A 121 3.14 -9.40 -22.30
CA PRO A 121 1.80 -9.12 -22.81
C PRO A 121 1.09 -7.99 -22.05
N ILE A 122 1.28 -7.88 -20.73
CA ILE A 122 0.67 -6.83 -19.92
C ILE A 122 1.27 -5.46 -20.30
N LEU A 123 2.60 -5.35 -20.36
CA LEU A 123 3.25 -4.09 -20.74
C LEU A 123 2.90 -3.67 -22.17
N ARG A 124 2.84 -4.61 -23.11
CA ARG A 124 2.39 -4.33 -24.48
C ARG A 124 0.93 -3.88 -24.54
N PHE A 125 0.06 -4.44 -23.72
CA PHE A 125 -1.34 -4.00 -23.62
C PHE A 125 -1.44 -2.54 -23.12
N PHE A 126 -0.56 -2.12 -22.22
CA PHE A 126 -0.45 -0.72 -21.76
C PHE A 126 0.34 0.20 -22.70
N GLY A 127 0.75 -0.30 -23.87
CA GLY A 127 1.38 0.51 -24.91
C GLY A 127 2.92 0.48 -24.92
N ALA A 128 3.54 -0.51 -24.26
CA ALA A 128 4.99 -0.68 -24.35
C ALA A 128 5.41 -1.03 -25.78
N SER A 129 6.39 -0.28 -26.28
CA SER A 129 7.06 -0.52 -27.56
C SER A 129 8.37 -1.31 -27.35
N ASP A 130 8.93 -1.83 -28.42
CA ASP A 130 10.24 -2.50 -28.38
C ASP A 130 11.37 -1.57 -27.89
N TYR A 131 11.14 -0.24 -27.94
CA TYR A 131 12.06 0.76 -27.39
C TYR A 131 11.95 0.91 -25.87
N THR A 132 10.77 0.73 -25.29
CA THR A 132 10.51 0.94 -23.86
C THR A 132 10.62 -0.35 -23.02
N LEU A 133 10.49 -1.53 -23.66
CA LEU A 133 10.58 -2.83 -22.98
C LEU A 133 11.92 -3.12 -22.28
N PRO A 134 13.10 -2.65 -22.76
CA PRO A 134 14.37 -2.88 -22.07
C PRO A 134 14.57 -2.09 -20.78
N TYR A 135 13.76 -1.07 -20.53
CA TYR A 135 13.77 -0.22 -19.32
C TYR A 135 12.74 -0.68 -18.29
#